data_99078230e117bed16fb9aa3de727e3a1
#
_entry.id   99078230e117bed16fb9aa3de727e3a1
#
_cell.length_a   1.000
_cell.length_b   1.000
_cell.length_c   1.000
_cell.angle_alpha   90.00
_cell.angle_beta   90.00
_cell.angle_gamma   90.00
#
_symmetry.space_group_name_H-M   'P 1'
#
loop_
_entity.id
_entity.type
_entity.pdbx_description
1 polymer ?
#
loop_
_entity_poly.entity_id
_entity_poly.type
_entity_poly.pdbx_seq_one_letter_code
_entity_poly.pdbx_strand_id
1 'polypeptide(L)'
;MIDHQALDRALRHEGKISRRLLLAYGASLAAIPLLGQRSYGHQAQQPADYPFTLGVASGDPDHRGVVLWTKLAPKPLEPGGGMPAEQVEVRYEVADDENFRSLVASGTTLATPQLGHSVHVELETLQPDRWYYYRFRSGGSDSPIGRTRTLPRPEARPDKLRFAITSCQNYEQGLFTAYEGMMKEDLDLVFHLGDYIYEYEAGRNGKVRTHLGPEIETLDQYRVRYAQYKLDPLLQGMHAACPWFVTWDDHEFDNNCANLISEEKGIAPAHFLARRANAYQAYYENMPLRRRSLPKGAHLQLFRKASFGQLAELMILDTRQYRSDQPNDDRKSPLNEAAFGPRNTLLGGRQFDWLCRSMVDSKATWNVLAQQVMMGMVGFEKDDQTLYSMDQWPGYLAERERLLRFISERKVPNAVVLTGDIHSNWANELRFDDRQDDLPVVASEFVCTSLSSGGNGKNKPKDSDRLFSQNACLKFYNRERGYTVCTLSPERWQSDYRVVNDVLKPGGTVSNRASFVVEAGSSLIHSA
;
A
#
# COMPACT_ATOMS: atom_id res chain seq x y z
N MET A 1 3.45 -9.93 28.95
CA MET A 1 4.92 -10.05 28.81
C MET A 1 5.21 -11.26 27.94
N ILE A 2 5.82 -11.04 26.80
CA ILE A 2 6.21 -12.13 25.88
C ILE A 2 7.43 -12.84 26.49
N ASP A 3 7.35 -14.14 26.66
CA ASP A 3 8.50 -14.94 27.09
C ASP A 3 9.49 -15.04 25.94
N HIS A 4 10.50 -14.16 25.92
CA HIS A 4 11.55 -14.10 24.92
C HIS A 4 12.37 -15.41 24.81
N GLN A 5 12.49 -16.18 25.92
CA GLN A 5 13.16 -17.47 25.89
C GLN A 5 12.33 -18.56 25.20
N ALA A 6 10.99 -18.46 25.27
CA ALA A 6 10.10 -19.36 24.55
C ALA A 6 10.08 -19.06 23.04
N LEU A 7 10.20 -17.77 22.66
CA LEU A 7 10.29 -17.34 21.26
C LEU A 7 11.61 -17.82 20.61
N ASP A 8 12.74 -17.66 21.31
CA ASP A 8 14.05 -18.08 20.83
C ASP A 8 14.15 -19.62 20.68
N ARG A 9 13.48 -20.37 21.56
CA ARG A 9 13.35 -21.84 21.44
C ARG A 9 12.48 -22.26 20.26
N ALA A 10 11.42 -21.50 19.93
CA ALA A 10 10.54 -21.77 18.79
C ALA A 10 11.23 -21.50 17.44
N LEU A 11 12.11 -20.50 17.38
CA LEU A 11 12.88 -20.15 16.17
C LEU A 11 13.98 -21.16 15.84
N ARG A 12 14.52 -21.89 16.85
CA ARG A 12 15.58 -22.90 16.66
C ARG A 12 15.06 -24.25 16.14
N HIS A 13 13.75 -24.46 16.08
CA HIS A 13 13.14 -25.70 15.59
C HIS A 13 12.51 -25.49 14.22
N GLU A 14 13.32 -25.58 13.16
CA GLU A 14 12.95 -25.77 11.74
C GLU A 14 11.52 -25.37 11.35
N GLY A 15 11.19 -24.06 11.45
CA GLY A 15 10.00 -23.47 10.82
C GLY A 15 8.63 -23.98 11.29
N LYS A 16 8.52 -24.81 12.31
CA LYS A 16 7.25 -25.27 12.87
C LYS A 16 6.90 -24.48 14.13
N ILE A 17 6.02 -23.53 13.99
CA ILE A 17 5.39 -22.82 15.13
C ILE A 17 4.77 -23.86 16.06
N SER A 18 5.21 -23.90 17.32
CA SER A 18 4.67 -24.85 18.27
C SER A 18 3.17 -24.60 18.49
N ARG A 19 2.36 -25.68 18.62
CA ARG A 19 0.92 -25.57 18.92
C ARG A 19 0.62 -24.74 20.16
N ARG A 20 1.54 -24.67 21.14
CA ARG A 20 1.41 -23.85 22.35
C ARG A 20 1.56 -22.36 22.08
N LEU A 21 2.45 -21.96 21.16
CA LEU A 21 2.59 -20.56 20.73
C LEU A 21 1.37 -20.13 19.92
N LEU A 22 0.88 -21.00 19.05
CA LEU A 22 -0.36 -20.79 18.29
C LEU A 22 -1.59 -20.65 19.23
N LEU A 23 -1.62 -21.42 20.32
CA LEU A 23 -2.70 -21.34 21.31
C LEU A 23 -2.57 -20.10 22.20
N ALA A 24 -1.36 -19.66 22.54
CA ALA A 24 -1.17 -18.44 23.33
C ALA A 24 -1.52 -17.17 22.54
N TYR A 25 -1.23 -17.14 21.23
CA TYR A 25 -1.65 -16.04 20.33
C TYR A 25 -3.07 -16.25 19.77
N GLY A 26 -3.47 -17.49 19.54
CA GLY A 26 -4.83 -17.83 19.09
C GLY A 26 -5.89 -17.61 20.17
N ALA A 27 -5.54 -17.75 21.45
CA ALA A 27 -6.47 -17.50 22.57
C ALA A 27 -6.78 -16.01 22.73
N SER A 28 -5.85 -15.12 22.39
CA SER A 28 -6.13 -13.67 22.35
C SER A 28 -6.96 -13.23 21.13
N LEU A 29 -6.98 -14.03 20.06
CA LEU A 29 -7.74 -13.75 18.83
C LEU A 29 -8.98 -14.66 18.66
N ALA A 30 -9.07 -15.80 19.37
CA ALA A 30 -10.13 -16.81 19.25
C ALA A 30 -11.20 -16.71 20.34
N ALA A 31 -11.23 -15.65 21.13
CA ALA A 31 -12.39 -15.35 21.98
C ALA A 31 -13.50 -14.63 21.17
N ILE A 32 -13.88 -15.18 20.01
CA ILE A 32 -15.21 -14.94 19.47
C ILE A 32 -16.08 -16.03 20.08
N PRO A 33 -16.97 -15.71 21.02
CA PRO A 33 -17.80 -16.71 21.66
C PRO A 33 -18.87 -17.21 20.70
N LEU A 34 -18.81 -18.48 20.35
CA LEU A 34 -20.00 -19.30 20.22
C LEU A 34 -20.57 -19.51 21.64
N LEU A 35 -21.12 -18.48 22.24
CA LEU A 35 -21.90 -18.58 23.47
C LEU A 35 -23.24 -17.92 23.23
N GLY A 36 -24.23 -18.79 23.35
CA GLY A 36 -25.64 -18.47 23.26
C GLY A 36 -26.03 -17.31 24.19
N GLN A 37 -27.09 -16.65 23.75
CA GLN A 37 -27.83 -15.61 24.43
C GLN A 37 -27.86 -15.78 25.96
N ARG A 38 -27.15 -14.90 26.66
CA ARG A 38 -27.57 -14.41 27.94
C ARG A 38 -27.47 -12.88 27.90
N SER A 39 -28.62 -12.26 27.81
CA SER A 39 -28.81 -10.84 28.00
C SER A 39 -28.35 -10.45 29.42
N TYR A 40 -27.15 -9.88 29.52
CA TYR A 40 -26.80 -9.00 30.62
C TYR A 40 -26.80 -7.59 30.04
N GLY A 41 -27.84 -6.84 30.39
CA GLY A 41 -27.93 -5.41 30.16
C GLY A 41 -26.86 -4.65 30.97
N HIS A 42 -25.64 -4.64 30.45
CA HIS A 42 -24.69 -3.58 30.76
C HIS A 42 -24.68 -2.67 29.54
N GLN A 43 -25.33 -1.50 29.68
CA GLN A 43 -25.07 -0.38 28.80
C GLN A 43 -23.59 -0.07 28.94
N ALA A 44 -22.77 -0.47 27.96
CA ALA A 44 -21.39 -0.03 27.86
C ALA A 44 -21.41 1.51 27.84
N GLN A 45 -20.72 2.12 28.79
CA GLN A 45 -20.59 3.58 28.88
C GLN A 45 -19.84 4.03 27.62
N GLN A 46 -20.57 4.71 26.75
CA GLN A 46 -19.95 5.20 25.49
C GLN A 46 -19.17 6.49 25.78
N PRO A 47 -18.08 6.75 25.04
CA PRO A 47 -17.28 7.95 25.23
C PRO A 47 -18.13 9.21 25.09
N ALA A 48 -17.93 10.19 25.98
CA ALA A 48 -18.63 11.47 25.93
C ALA A 48 -18.19 12.32 24.70
N ASP A 49 -16.98 12.06 24.18
CA ASP A 49 -16.38 12.78 23.07
C ASP A 49 -16.67 12.10 21.71
N TYR A 50 -16.64 12.86 20.64
CA TYR A 50 -16.87 12.37 19.28
C TYR A 50 -15.88 11.25 18.89
N PRO A 51 -16.34 10.03 18.58
CA PRO A 51 -15.44 8.89 18.47
C PRO A 51 -14.80 8.71 17.07
N PHE A 52 -15.37 9.27 15.99
CA PHE A 52 -14.93 9.02 14.60
C PHE A 52 -13.88 10.03 14.14
N THR A 53 -12.93 10.40 15.00
CA THR A 53 -11.92 11.44 14.74
C THR A 53 -10.97 11.11 13.58
N LEU A 54 -10.81 9.82 13.26
CA LEU A 54 -9.92 9.33 12.20
C LEU A 54 -10.66 9.10 10.87
N GLY A 55 -11.94 9.51 10.79
CA GLY A 55 -12.73 9.43 9.59
C GLY A 55 -13.17 8.02 9.22
N VAL A 56 -13.45 7.83 7.94
CA VAL A 56 -13.88 6.57 7.34
C VAL A 56 -13.04 6.25 6.10
N ALA A 57 -12.97 4.97 5.74
CA ALA A 57 -12.30 4.52 4.54
C ALA A 57 -13.01 3.30 3.96
N SER A 58 -12.79 3.02 2.68
CA SER A 58 -13.17 1.76 2.07
C SER A 58 -12.03 1.18 1.23
N GLY A 59 -12.00 -0.14 1.08
CA GLY A 59 -10.92 -0.78 0.32
C GLY A 59 -11.23 -2.21 -0.09
N ASP A 60 -10.27 -2.79 -0.78
CA ASP A 60 -10.34 -4.16 -1.33
C ASP A 60 -11.67 -4.44 -2.05
N PRO A 61 -12.11 -3.56 -2.96
CA PRO A 61 -13.35 -3.80 -3.70
C PRO A 61 -13.24 -5.03 -4.60
N ASP A 62 -14.35 -5.75 -4.74
CA ASP A 62 -14.57 -6.73 -5.79
C ASP A 62 -15.98 -6.55 -6.40
N HIS A 63 -16.41 -7.46 -7.29
CA HIS A 63 -17.72 -7.36 -7.95
C HIS A 63 -18.91 -7.63 -7.02
N ARG A 64 -18.70 -8.09 -5.79
CA ARG A 64 -19.76 -8.41 -4.82
C ARG A 64 -19.76 -7.48 -3.63
N GLY A 65 -18.67 -6.75 -3.40
CA GLY A 65 -18.58 -5.93 -2.22
C GLY A 65 -17.26 -5.21 -2.01
N VAL A 66 -17.08 -4.75 -0.79
CA VAL A 66 -15.99 -3.88 -0.37
C VAL A 66 -15.80 -4.00 1.14
N VAL A 67 -14.63 -3.64 1.64
CA VAL A 67 -14.42 -3.42 3.08
C VAL A 67 -14.74 -1.98 3.41
N LEU A 68 -15.60 -1.75 4.39
CA LEU A 68 -15.80 -0.45 5.02
C LEU A 68 -15.00 -0.39 6.32
N TRP A 69 -14.32 0.70 6.56
CA TRP A 69 -13.45 0.89 7.71
C TRP A 69 -13.78 2.18 8.48
N THR A 70 -13.70 2.10 9.79
CA THR A 70 -13.57 3.24 10.71
C THR A 70 -12.83 2.80 11.97
N LYS A 71 -12.53 3.75 12.87
CA LYS A 71 -11.92 3.47 14.16
C LYS A 71 -12.49 4.42 15.21
N LEU A 72 -12.87 3.87 16.36
CA LEU A 72 -13.32 4.69 17.47
C LEU A 72 -12.08 5.17 18.24
N ALA A 73 -11.85 6.46 18.25
CA ALA A 73 -10.70 7.08 18.92
C ALA A 73 -11.02 8.53 19.32
N PRO A 74 -11.81 8.79 20.39
CA PRO A 74 -12.14 10.15 20.80
C PRO A 74 -10.91 10.99 21.17
N LYS A 75 -9.82 10.33 21.59
CA LYS A 75 -8.52 10.95 21.87
C LYS A 75 -7.41 10.21 21.12
N PRO A 76 -7.34 10.37 19.78
CA PRO A 76 -6.58 9.50 18.90
C PRO A 76 -5.07 9.47 19.15
N LEU A 77 -4.52 10.50 19.78
CA LEU A 77 -3.08 10.60 20.09
C LEU A 77 -2.71 10.06 21.49
N GLU A 78 -3.71 9.58 22.26
CA GLU A 78 -3.47 8.86 23.52
C GLU A 78 -3.40 7.34 23.27
N PRO A 79 -2.63 6.58 24.06
CA PRO A 79 -2.66 5.12 24.03
C PRO A 79 -4.11 4.60 24.18
N GLY A 80 -4.50 3.64 23.32
CA GLY A 80 -5.88 3.14 23.30
C GLY A 80 -6.91 4.09 22.68
N GLY A 81 -6.51 5.28 22.20
CA GLY A 81 -7.38 6.24 21.52
C GLY A 81 -8.44 6.89 22.42
N GLY A 82 -8.28 6.83 23.75
CA GLY A 82 -9.25 7.32 24.71
C GLY A 82 -10.50 6.42 24.86
N MET A 83 -10.46 5.21 24.32
CA MET A 83 -11.55 4.23 24.44
C MET A 83 -11.42 3.39 25.71
N PRO A 84 -12.55 2.96 26.31
CA PRO A 84 -12.52 2.00 27.42
C PRO A 84 -12.03 0.62 26.95
N ALA A 85 -11.51 -0.19 27.87
CA ALA A 85 -11.06 -1.56 27.58
C ALA A 85 -12.24 -2.56 27.42
N GLU A 86 -13.29 -2.13 26.72
CA GLU A 86 -14.55 -2.86 26.52
C GLU A 86 -14.93 -2.88 25.03
N GLN A 87 -15.78 -3.81 24.67
CA GLN A 87 -16.35 -3.88 23.31
C GLN A 87 -17.42 -2.80 23.17
N VAL A 88 -17.40 -2.08 22.04
CA VAL A 88 -18.37 -1.04 21.74
C VAL A 88 -19.12 -1.39 20.46
N GLU A 89 -20.45 -1.29 20.50
CA GLU A 89 -21.29 -1.53 19.34
C GLU A 89 -21.18 -0.38 18.35
N VAL A 90 -21.03 -0.73 17.07
CA VAL A 90 -21.00 0.20 15.94
C VAL A 90 -22.00 -0.29 14.91
N ARG A 91 -22.97 0.53 14.56
CA ARG A 91 -23.90 0.31 13.45
C ARG A 91 -23.27 0.86 12.18
N TYR A 92 -23.47 0.15 11.06
CA TYR A 92 -23.14 0.64 9.72
C TYR A 92 -24.39 0.71 8.85
N GLU A 93 -24.40 1.66 7.93
CA GLU A 93 -25.44 1.84 6.93
C GLU A 93 -24.79 2.08 5.57
N VAL A 94 -25.38 1.47 4.53
CA VAL A 94 -24.97 1.64 3.13
C VAL A 94 -26.20 1.98 2.31
N ALA A 95 -26.09 2.98 1.44
CA ALA A 95 -27.21 3.48 0.63
C ALA A 95 -26.80 3.72 -0.83
N ASP A 96 -27.78 3.72 -1.72
CA ASP A 96 -27.62 4.13 -3.12
C ASP A 96 -27.50 5.65 -3.28
N ASP A 97 -27.88 6.40 -2.25
CA ASP A 97 -27.92 7.88 -2.27
C ASP A 97 -27.27 8.48 -1.03
N GLU A 98 -26.69 9.67 -1.20
CA GLU A 98 -25.95 10.41 -0.16
C GLU A 98 -26.82 10.78 1.06
N ASN A 99 -28.14 10.88 0.89
CA ASN A 99 -29.07 11.23 1.95
C ASN A 99 -29.60 10.01 2.72
N PHE A 100 -29.14 8.81 2.39
CA PHE A 100 -29.55 7.53 3.02
C PHE A 100 -31.06 7.27 3.00
N ARG A 101 -31.74 7.67 1.92
CA ARG A 101 -33.18 7.41 1.71
C ARG A 101 -33.42 5.97 1.24
N SER A 102 -32.45 5.41 0.51
CA SER A 102 -32.50 4.04 -0.03
C SER A 102 -31.36 3.21 0.55
N LEU A 103 -31.60 2.59 1.71
CA LEU A 103 -30.63 1.69 2.32
C LEU A 103 -30.58 0.37 1.56
N VAL A 104 -29.37 -0.04 1.17
CA VAL A 104 -29.10 -1.32 0.49
C VAL A 104 -28.51 -2.36 1.44
N ALA A 105 -27.81 -1.92 2.49
CA ALA A 105 -27.29 -2.78 3.54
C ALA A 105 -27.20 -2.02 4.88
N SER A 106 -27.38 -2.71 5.97
CA SER A 106 -27.15 -2.19 7.32
C SER A 106 -26.91 -3.35 8.29
N GLY A 107 -26.25 -3.06 9.39
CA GLY A 107 -26.00 -4.04 10.45
C GLY A 107 -25.24 -3.43 11.61
N THR A 108 -24.86 -4.30 12.56
CA THR A 108 -24.05 -3.95 13.72
C THR A 108 -22.80 -4.81 13.76
N THR A 109 -21.72 -4.25 14.29
CA THR A 109 -20.46 -4.92 14.55
C THR A 109 -19.87 -4.42 15.86
N LEU A 110 -18.82 -5.05 16.33
CA LEU A 110 -18.16 -4.68 17.59
C LEU A 110 -16.78 -4.10 17.31
N ALA A 111 -16.54 -2.90 17.80
CA ALA A 111 -15.20 -2.34 17.95
C ALA A 111 -14.58 -2.89 19.24
N THR A 112 -13.41 -3.52 19.14
CA THR A 112 -12.80 -4.25 20.27
C THR A 112 -11.43 -3.68 20.66
N PRO A 113 -11.07 -3.68 21.97
CA PRO A 113 -9.75 -3.22 22.43
C PRO A 113 -8.59 -3.99 21.77
N GLN A 114 -8.77 -5.28 21.47
CA GLN A 114 -7.77 -6.14 20.87
C GLN A 114 -7.33 -5.65 19.49
N LEU A 115 -8.22 -5.00 18.76
CA LEU A 115 -7.95 -4.38 17.45
C LEU A 115 -7.95 -2.85 17.52
N GLY A 116 -7.61 -2.28 18.70
CA GLY A 116 -7.56 -0.83 18.89
C GLY A 116 -8.85 -0.11 18.54
N HIS A 117 -10.01 -0.76 18.74
CA HIS A 117 -11.35 -0.30 18.38
C HIS A 117 -11.52 0.05 16.90
N SER A 118 -10.72 -0.56 16.00
CA SER A 118 -10.98 -0.51 14.56
C SER A 118 -12.15 -1.41 14.17
N VAL A 119 -12.85 -0.98 13.14
CA VAL A 119 -14.02 -1.67 12.57
C VAL A 119 -13.74 -1.99 11.11
N HIS A 120 -13.93 -3.26 10.75
CA HIS A 120 -13.86 -3.74 9.37
C HIS A 120 -15.17 -4.45 9.06
N VAL A 121 -15.96 -3.89 8.14
CA VAL A 121 -17.20 -4.49 7.66
C VAL A 121 -16.99 -4.99 6.24
N GLU A 122 -16.90 -6.30 6.06
CA GLU A 122 -16.82 -6.91 4.74
C GLU A 122 -18.25 -7.09 4.18
N LEU A 123 -18.54 -6.36 3.13
CA LEU A 123 -19.79 -6.52 2.37
C LEU A 123 -19.53 -7.46 1.18
N GLU A 124 -20.44 -8.40 0.94
CA GLU A 124 -20.30 -9.40 -0.12
C GLU A 124 -21.59 -9.59 -0.97
N THR A 125 -22.59 -8.74 -0.76
CA THR A 125 -23.91 -8.86 -1.38
C THR A 125 -24.36 -7.62 -2.14
N LEU A 126 -23.42 -6.68 -2.41
CA LEU A 126 -23.70 -5.49 -3.18
C LEU A 126 -23.81 -5.81 -4.68
N GLN A 127 -24.53 -4.98 -5.42
CA GLN A 127 -24.58 -5.10 -6.87
C GLN A 127 -23.24 -4.71 -7.50
N PRO A 128 -22.79 -5.38 -8.56
CA PRO A 128 -21.52 -5.06 -9.23
C PRO A 128 -21.62 -3.74 -9.99
N ASP A 129 -20.46 -3.11 -10.15
CA ASP A 129 -20.27 -1.89 -10.95
C ASP A 129 -21.16 -0.71 -10.51
N ARG A 130 -21.29 -0.52 -9.21
CA ARG A 130 -22.12 0.53 -8.62
C ARG A 130 -21.41 1.31 -7.54
N TRP A 131 -21.75 2.60 -7.46
CA TRP A 131 -21.39 3.49 -6.39
C TRP A 131 -22.39 3.40 -5.25
N TYR A 132 -21.86 3.54 -4.00
CA TYR A 132 -22.62 3.53 -2.76
C TYR A 132 -22.08 4.59 -1.82
N TYR A 133 -22.94 5.05 -0.88
CA TYR A 133 -22.58 5.88 0.25
C TYR A 133 -22.67 5.06 1.53
N TYR A 134 -21.78 5.32 2.47
CA TYR A 134 -21.77 4.58 3.73
C TYR A 134 -21.44 5.49 4.90
N ARG A 135 -21.90 5.11 6.09
CA ARG A 135 -21.55 5.75 7.37
C ARG A 135 -21.61 4.75 8.50
N PHE A 136 -21.02 5.17 9.63
CA PHE A 136 -21.07 4.43 10.88
C PHE A 136 -21.75 5.27 11.95
N ARG A 137 -22.31 4.59 13.00
CA ARG A 137 -22.96 5.20 14.14
C ARG A 137 -22.54 4.52 15.43
N SER A 138 -22.20 5.28 16.46
CA SER A 138 -21.91 4.78 17.79
C SER A 138 -22.14 5.89 18.82
N GLY A 139 -22.77 5.57 19.96
CA GLY A 139 -22.98 6.51 21.05
C GLY A 139 -23.79 7.76 20.72
N GLY A 140 -24.72 7.66 19.76
CA GLY A 140 -25.48 8.83 19.29
C GLY A 140 -24.71 9.74 18.34
N SER A 141 -23.48 9.39 17.97
CA SER A 141 -22.66 10.10 17.00
C SER A 141 -22.69 9.40 15.65
N ASP A 142 -22.70 10.18 14.57
CA ASP A 142 -22.54 9.72 13.19
C ASP A 142 -21.10 9.99 12.72
N SER A 143 -20.52 9.06 11.95
CA SER A 143 -19.26 9.28 11.25
C SER A 143 -19.44 10.25 10.07
N PRO A 144 -18.35 10.75 9.45
CA PRO A 144 -18.42 11.30 8.11
C PRO A 144 -19.05 10.27 7.14
N ILE A 145 -19.64 10.79 6.05
CA ILE A 145 -20.14 9.95 4.96
C ILE A 145 -18.97 9.61 4.04
N GLY A 146 -18.80 8.32 3.75
CA GLY A 146 -17.87 7.86 2.72
C GLY A 146 -18.62 7.44 1.46
N ARG A 147 -17.94 7.52 0.32
CA ARG A 147 -18.38 7.02 -0.98
C ARG A 147 -17.50 5.84 -1.38
N THR A 148 -18.09 4.79 -1.92
CA THR A 148 -17.36 3.59 -2.35
C THR A 148 -18.02 2.99 -3.59
N ARG A 149 -17.33 2.06 -4.24
CA ARG A 149 -17.91 1.31 -5.35
C ARG A 149 -17.50 -0.16 -5.35
N THR A 150 -18.35 -0.99 -5.95
CA THR A 150 -18.01 -2.35 -6.36
C THR A 150 -17.38 -2.35 -7.75
N LEU A 151 -16.59 -3.37 -8.05
CA LEU A 151 -16.02 -3.56 -9.37
C LEU A 151 -17.03 -4.24 -10.31
N PRO A 152 -16.83 -4.14 -11.64
CA PRO A 152 -17.58 -4.90 -12.62
C PRO A 152 -17.41 -6.41 -12.42
N ARG A 153 -18.38 -7.23 -12.88
CA ARG A 153 -18.22 -8.68 -12.90
C ARG A 153 -17.01 -9.11 -13.72
N PRO A 154 -16.35 -10.23 -13.40
CA PRO A 154 -15.16 -10.68 -14.13
C PRO A 154 -15.35 -10.87 -15.64
N GLU A 155 -16.57 -11.21 -16.07
CA GLU A 155 -16.95 -11.38 -17.48
C GLU A 155 -17.38 -10.08 -18.18
N ALA A 156 -17.60 -9.01 -17.44
CA ALA A 156 -17.99 -7.71 -18.00
C ALA A 156 -16.83 -7.07 -18.80
N ARG A 157 -17.19 -6.24 -19.75
CA ARG A 157 -16.25 -5.50 -20.61
C ARG A 157 -16.43 -4.00 -20.42
N PRO A 158 -15.94 -3.44 -19.32
CA PRO A 158 -16.02 -2.00 -19.08
C PRO A 158 -15.15 -1.23 -20.08
N ASP A 159 -15.64 -0.07 -20.50
CA ASP A 159 -14.95 0.78 -21.48
C ASP A 159 -13.83 1.60 -20.85
N LYS A 160 -13.85 1.80 -19.54
CA LYS A 160 -12.93 2.67 -18.84
C LYS A 160 -12.71 2.27 -17.39
N LEU A 161 -11.46 2.42 -16.95
CA LEU A 161 -11.07 2.46 -15.53
C LEU A 161 -10.17 3.68 -15.32
N ARG A 162 -10.42 4.46 -14.26
CA ARG A 162 -9.58 5.60 -13.89
C ARG A 162 -9.19 5.52 -12.42
N PHE A 163 -7.90 5.54 -12.14
CA PHE A 163 -7.40 5.47 -10.78
C PHE A 163 -6.16 6.34 -10.57
N ALA A 164 -5.87 6.64 -9.31
CA ALA A 164 -4.62 7.30 -8.94
C ALA A 164 -3.66 6.33 -8.25
N ILE A 165 -2.37 6.60 -8.41
CA ILE A 165 -1.28 5.97 -7.67
C ILE A 165 -0.66 7.02 -6.76
N THR A 166 -0.38 6.65 -5.52
CA THR A 166 0.32 7.49 -4.53
C THR A 166 1.19 6.63 -3.61
N SER A 167 2.23 7.22 -3.03
CA SER A 167 3.12 6.58 -2.06
C SER A 167 3.88 7.63 -1.24
N CYS A 168 4.61 7.19 -0.22
CA CYS A 168 5.67 7.98 0.43
C CYS A 168 5.19 9.34 0.96
N GLN A 169 4.26 9.29 1.92
CA GLN A 169 3.63 10.48 2.50
C GLN A 169 4.26 10.91 3.84
N ASN A 170 5.57 11.21 3.88
CA ASN A 170 6.23 11.60 5.12
C ASN A 170 5.59 12.86 5.74
N TYR A 171 5.09 12.70 6.98
CA TYR A 171 4.35 13.74 7.70
C TYR A 171 5.20 14.97 8.01
N GLU A 172 6.49 14.80 8.31
CA GLU A 172 7.38 15.89 8.70
C GLU A 172 7.86 16.72 7.51
N GLN A 173 7.96 16.10 6.32
CA GLN A 173 8.62 16.70 5.16
C GLN A 173 7.68 17.51 4.25
N GLY A 174 6.35 17.34 4.43
CA GLY A 174 5.40 18.10 3.62
C GLY A 174 3.94 17.95 4.10
N LEU A 175 3.08 18.80 3.57
CA LEU A 175 1.63 18.72 3.70
C LEU A 175 1.07 17.75 2.64
N PHE A 176 -0.09 17.18 2.92
CA PHE A 176 -0.74 16.23 2.03
C PHE A 176 -1.61 16.90 0.93
N THR A 177 -1.15 18.06 0.45
CA THR A 177 -1.84 18.92 -0.55
C THR A 177 -2.22 18.16 -1.83
N ALA A 178 -1.45 17.14 -2.21
CA ALA A 178 -1.75 16.32 -3.38
C ALA A 178 -3.13 15.67 -3.32
N TYR A 179 -3.63 15.28 -2.14
CA TYR A 179 -4.96 14.71 -1.98
C TYR A 179 -6.09 15.69 -2.32
N GLU A 180 -5.90 17.00 -2.11
CA GLU A 180 -6.88 18.00 -2.55
C GLU A 180 -7.06 17.99 -4.08
N GLY A 181 -5.94 17.85 -4.82
CA GLY A 181 -5.99 17.68 -6.27
C GLY A 181 -6.62 16.35 -6.67
N MET A 182 -6.24 15.27 -5.99
CA MET A 182 -6.72 13.91 -6.27
C MET A 182 -8.23 13.79 -6.06
N MET A 183 -8.81 14.44 -5.05
CA MET A 183 -10.27 14.48 -4.82
C MET A 183 -11.05 15.19 -5.95
N LYS A 184 -10.39 16.01 -6.77
CA LYS A 184 -11.00 16.69 -7.92
C LYS A 184 -10.95 15.86 -9.21
N GLU A 185 -10.15 14.77 -9.22
CA GLU A 185 -10.14 13.78 -10.30
C GLU A 185 -11.36 12.85 -10.15
N ASP A 186 -11.97 12.44 -11.23
CA ASP A 186 -13.08 11.47 -11.19
C ASP A 186 -12.48 10.04 -11.13
N LEU A 187 -12.11 9.59 -9.95
CA LEU A 187 -11.40 8.33 -9.71
C LEU A 187 -12.35 7.21 -9.32
N ASP A 188 -12.14 6.04 -9.90
CA ASP A 188 -12.79 4.79 -9.50
C ASP A 188 -12.19 4.22 -8.22
N LEU A 189 -10.86 4.34 -8.06
CA LEU A 189 -10.11 3.83 -6.91
C LEU A 189 -8.72 4.48 -6.79
N VAL A 190 -8.04 4.23 -5.68
CA VAL A 190 -6.66 4.67 -5.43
C VAL A 190 -5.79 3.46 -5.08
N PHE A 191 -4.57 3.43 -5.61
CA PHE A 191 -3.49 2.58 -5.11
C PHE A 191 -2.56 3.39 -4.22
N HIS A 192 -2.34 2.91 -2.98
CA HIS A 192 -1.27 3.40 -2.12
C HIS A 192 -0.17 2.33 -2.06
N LEU A 193 1.00 2.65 -2.60
CA LEU A 193 2.07 1.69 -2.86
C LEU A 193 3.15 1.66 -1.77
N GLY A 194 2.79 2.01 -0.53
CA GLY A 194 3.68 1.95 0.61
C GLY A 194 4.14 3.32 1.13
N ASP A 195 4.84 3.29 2.27
CA ASP A 195 5.23 4.47 3.03
C ASP A 195 4.03 5.35 3.43
N TYR A 196 2.98 4.70 3.91
CA TYR A 196 1.81 5.40 4.42
C TYR A 196 2.12 6.13 5.74
N ILE A 197 3.02 5.57 6.56
CA ILE A 197 3.62 6.23 7.73
C ILE A 197 5.13 6.12 7.64
N TYR A 198 5.83 6.86 8.53
CA TYR A 198 7.27 6.75 8.73
C TYR A 198 7.55 6.52 10.21
N GLU A 199 8.45 5.60 10.53
CA GLU A 199 8.75 5.10 11.88
C GLU A 199 9.57 6.05 12.72
N TYR A 200 10.32 6.94 12.10
CA TYR A 200 11.35 7.78 12.73
C TYR A 200 10.85 8.64 13.89
N GLU A 201 11.79 8.97 14.79
CA GLU A 201 11.58 9.88 15.92
C GLU A 201 11.21 11.31 15.49
N ALA A 202 10.64 12.05 16.40
CA ALA A 202 10.22 13.43 16.23
C ALA A 202 11.38 14.34 15.76
N GLY A 203 11.18 15.07 14.67
CA GLY A 203 12.12 16.07 14.15
C GLY A 203 13.29 15.52 13.35
N ARG A 204 13.39 14.20 13.11
CA ARG A 204 14.49 13.61 12.35
C ARG A 204 14.53 14.10 10.90
N ASN A 205 13.39 14.15 10.24
CA ASN A 205 13.32 14.32 8.80
C ASN A 205 12.69 15.63 8.35
N GLY A 206 12.05 16.40 9.22
CA GLY A 206 11.21 17.46 8.76
C GLY A 206 11.18 18.74 9.58
N LYS A 207 10.58 19.75 8.95
CA LYS A 207 10.37 21.09 9.51
C LYS A 207 8.96 21.62 9.26
N VAL A 208 8.13 20.90 8.52
CA VAL A 208 6.76 21.32 8.17
C VAL A 208 5.80 20.93 9.28
N ARG A 209 5.91 19.68 9.73
CA ARG A 209 5.19 19.11 10.88
C ARG A 209 6.18 18.28 11.69
N THR A 210 5.77 17.79 12.86
CA THR A 210 6.64 16.99 13.71
C THR A 210 5.93 15.72 14.14
N HIS A 211 6.58 14.57 14.02
CA HIS A 211 6.13 13.31 14.59
C HIS A 211 6.00 13.41 16.12
N LEU A 212 5.23 12.52 16.71
CA LEU A 212 5.15 12.38 18.16
C LEU A 212 6.05 11.24 18.64
N GLY A 213 6.85 11.53 19.68
CA GLY A 213 7.64 10.53 20.40
C GLY A 213 8.92 10.06 19.70
N PRO A 214 9.50 8.97 20.20
CA PRO A 214 10.69 8.33 19.63
C PRO A 214 10.38 7.59 18.33
N GLU A 215 11.39 6.96 17.76
CA GLU A 215 11.18 5.93 16.75
C GLU A 215 10.24 4.85 17.29
N ILE A 216 9.32 4.40 16.44
CA ILE A 216 8.21 3.55 16.91
C ILE A 216 8.55 2.07 16.79
N GLU A 217 8.28 1.31 17.87
CA GLU A 217 8.52 -0.13 17.95
C GLU A 217 7.34 -0.88 18.58
N THR A 218 6.63 -0.24 19.53
CA THR A 218 5.51 -0.87 20.24
C THR A 218 4.20 -0.68 19.49
N LEU A 219 3.25 -1.57 19.73
CA LEU A 219 1.92 -1.50 19.11
C LEU A 219 1.23 -0.15 19.37
N ASP A 220 1.32 0.38 20.59
CA ASP A 220 0.68 1.67 20.91
C ASP A 220 1.38 2.84 20.23
N GLN A 221 2.71 2.80 20.05
CA GLN A 221 3.44 3.82 19.29
C GLN A 221 3.02 3.79 17.80
N TYR A 222 2.92 2.60 17.17
CA TYR A 222 2.40 2.47 15.82
C TYR A 222 0.96 2.98 15.70
N ARG A 223 0.07 2.65 16.65
CA ARG A 223 -1.32 3.15 16.68
C ARG A 223 -1.39 4.67 16.71
N VAL A 224 -0.59 5.30 17.57
CA VAL A 224 -0.51 6.77 17.69
C VAL A 224 0.06 7.38 16.40
N ARG A 225 1.08 6.77 15.79
CA ARG A 225 1.65 7.24 14.54
C ARG A 225 0.62 7.19 13.39
N TYR A 226 -0.12 6.08 13.23
CA TYR A 226 -1.23 6.01 12.26
C TYR A 226 -2.30 7.05 12.56
N ALA A 227 -2.67 7.25 13.81
CA ALA A 227 -3.65 8.25 14.20
C ALA A 227 -3.18 9.66 13.82
N GLN A 228 -1.92 9.98 14.07
CA GLN A 228 -1.33 11.27 13.72
C GLN A 228 -1.45 11.57 12.21
N TYR A 229 -1.18 10.59 11.36
CA TYR A 229 -1.34 10.73 9.91
C TYR A 229 -2.82 10.84 9.50
N LYS A 230 -3.67 9.98 10.05
CA LYS A 230 -5.11 9.95 9.75
C LYS A 230 -5.91 11.15 10.29
N LEU A 231 -5.34 11.96 11.16
CA LEU A 231 -5.91 13.25 11.55
C LEU A 231 -5.80 14.33 10.47
N ASP A 232 -5.00 14.10 9.40
CA ASP A 232 -4.93 15.04 8.28
C ASP A 232 -6.26 15.06 7.51
N PRO A 233 -6.94 16.22 7.39
CA PRO A 233 -8.27 16.30 6.80
C PRO A 233 -8.28 15.99 5.29
N LEU A 234 -7.19 16.24 4.57
CA LEU A 234 -7.10 15.92 3.14
C LEU A 234 -6.95 14.42 2.93
N LEU A 235 -6.20 13.73 3.78
CA LEU A 235 -6.11 12.27 3.77
C LEU A 235 -7.46 11.63 4.12
N GLN A 236 -8.17 12.13 5.13
CA GLN A 236 -9.53 11.68 5.47
C GLN A 236 -10.50 11.88 4.30
N GLY A 237 -10.48 13.06 3.69
CA GLY A 237 -11.32 13.37 2.52
C GLY A 237 -11.08 12.41 1.36
N MET A 238 -9.81 12.11 1.06
CA MET A 238 -9.47 11.19 -0.03
C MET A 238 -9.85 9.74 0.29
N HIS A 239 -9.69 9.29 1.54
CA HIS A 239 -10.20 7.97 1.98
C HIS A 239 -11.72 7.84 1.90
N ALA A 240 -12.43 8.93 2.17
CA ALA A 240 -13.89 8.97 2.08
C ALA A 240 -14.42 9.04 0.64
N ALA A 241 -13.60 9.45 -0.34
CA ALA A 241 -14.04 9.74 -1.71
C ALA A 241 -14.22 8.49 -2.59
N CYS A 242 -13.41 7.45 -2.43
CA CYS A 242 -13.45 6.21 -3.22
C CYS A 242 -12.69 5.07 -2.52
N PRO A 243 -12.86 3.80 -2.97
CA PRO A 243 -12.15 2.67 -2.37
C PRO A 243 -10.66 2.65 -2.72
N TRP A 244 -9.84 2.08 -1.82
CA TRP A 244 -8.39 1.98 -1.95
C TRP A 244 -7.91 0.53 -2.02
N PHE A 245 -6.88 0.30 -2.83
CA PHE A 245 -5.96 -0.82 -2.67
C PHE A 245 -4.70 -0.31 -2.00
N VAL A 246 -4.37 -0.85 -0.84
CA VAL A 246 -3.19 -0.45 -0.08
C VAL A 246 -2.20 -1.59 -0.02
N THR A 247 -0.92 -1.28 -0.12
CA THR A 247 0.18 -2.17 0.23
C THR A 247 1.17 -1.38 1.06
N TRP A 248 1.98 -2.05 1.86
CA TRP A 248 3.07 -1.41 2.59
C TRP A 248 4.35 -1.37 1.76
N ASP A 249 5.32 -0.57 2.21
CA ASP A 249 6.72 -0.71 1.86
C ASP A 249 7.52 -0.96 3.15
N ASP A 250 8.67 -0.34 3.35
CA ASP A 250 9.52 -0.55 4.50
C ASP A 250 9.11 0.33 5.70
N HIS A 251 8.83 1.60 5.49
CA HIS A 251 8.57 2.56 6.56
C HIS A 251 7.30 2.30 7.39
N GLU A 252 6.43 1.39 6.97
CA GLU A 252 5.35 0.92 7.82
C GLU A 252 5.86 0.11 9.01
N PHE A 253 7.13 -0.32 9.03
CA PHE A 253 7.74 -0.98 10.18
C PHE A 253 9.24 -0.69 10.40
N ASP A 254 10.11 -0.72 9.36
CA ASP A 254 11.55 -0.49 9.51
C ASP A 254 12.22 -0.24 8.14
N ASN A 255 12.92 0.90 8.00
CA ASN A 255 13.55 1.31 6.73
C ASN A 255 14.37 0.18 6.10
N ASN A 256 14.26 0.01 4.78
CA ASN A 256 14.94 -0.97 3.94
C ASN A 256 14.94 -2.42 4.46
N CYS A 257 14.01 -2.77 5.33
CA CYS A 257 13.94 -4.13 5.89
C CYS A 257 13.75 -5.21 4.81
N ALA A 258 14.35 -6.35 5.07
CA ALA A 258 14.23 -7.53 4.24
C ALA A 258 13.73 -8.72 5.06
N ASN A 259 12.47 -9.13 4.89
CA ASN A 259 11.87 -10.25 5.59
C ASN A 259 12.06 -10.17 7.13
N LEU A 260 13.02 -10.88 7.70
CA LEU A 260 13.33 -10.93 9.13
C LEU A 260 14.60 -10.14 9.51
N ILE A 261 15.08 -9.30 8.61
CA ILE A 261 16.34 -8.59 8.73
C ILE A 261 16.04 -7.09 8.75
N SER A 262 16.48 -6.42 9.81
CA SER A 262 16.53 -4.94 9.90
C SER A 262 17.76 -4.43 9.13
N GLU A 263 17.70 -3.22 8.56
CA GLU A 263 18.91 -2.56 8.05
C GLU A 263 19.89 -2.21 9.17
N GLU A 264 19.41 -2.06 10.40
CA GLU A 264 20.24 -1.76 11.55
C GLU A 264 21.04 -3.00 12.02
N LYS A 265 22.37 -2.85 12.00
CA LYS A 265 23.26 -3.93 12.41
C LYS A 265 23.12 -4.26 13.90
N GLY A 266 22.99 -5.54 14.21
CA GLY A 266 22.96 -6.02 15.59
C GLY A 266 21.58 -6.12 16.22
N ILE A 267 20.52 -5.80 15.52
CA ILE A 267 19.16 -6.03 15.98
C ILE A 267 18.91 -7.54 16.10
N ALA A 268 18.54 -7.98 17.30
CA ALA A 268 18.25 -9.40 17.53
C ALA A 268 16.99 -9.83 16.75
N PRO A 269 17.02 -10.97 16.03
CA PRO A 269 15.86 -11.43 15.24
C PRO A 269 14.56 -11.53 16.03
N ALA A 270 14.61 -11.89 17.30
CA ALA A 270 13.44 -11.94 18.17
C ALA A 270 12.83 -10.56 18.44
N HIS A 271 13.68 -9.54 18.61
CA HIS A 271 13.25 -8.16 18.78
C HIS A 271 12.60 -7.63 17.49
N PHE A 272 13.25 -7.86 16.36
CA PHE A 272 12.72 -7.46 15.05
C PHE A 272 11.38 -8.13 14.74
N LEU A 273 11.23 -9.43 15.04
CA LEU A 273 9.94 -10.13 14.90
C LEU A 273 8.83 -9.55 15.78
N ALA A 274 9.16 -9.11 17.00
CA ALA A 274 8.18 -8.49 17.89
C ALA A 274 7.75 -7.11 17.35
N ARG A 275 8.71 -6.27 16.90
CA ARG A 275 8.44 -4.99 16.24
C ARG A 275 7.57 -5.20 14.99
N ARG A 276 7.92 -6.14 14.13
CA ARG A 276 7.16 -6.49 12.92
C ARG A 276 5.72 -6.94 13.24
N ALA A 277 5.51 -7.74 14.28
CA ALA A 277 4.17 -8.15 14.70
C ALA A 277 3.32 -6.96 15.16
N ASN A 278 3.91 -6.02 15.89
CA ASN A 278 3.26 -4.77 16.31
C ASN A 278 2.88 -3.90 15.11
N ALA A 279 3.82 -3.72 14.17
CA ALA A 279 3.63 -2.95 12.95
C ALA A 279 2.50 -3.54 12.08
N TYR A 280 2.51 -4.86 11.85
CA TYR A 280 1.51 -5.54 11.03
C TYR A 280 0.11 -5.49 11.65
N GLN A 281 0.03 -5.61 12.97
CA GLN A 281 -1.25 -5.44 13.66
C GLN A 281 -1.77 -4.00 13.50
N ALA A 282 -0.91 -3.01 13.75
CA ALA A 282 -1.30 -1.61 13.59
C ALA A 282 -1.66 -1.26 12.14
N TYR A 283 -0.95 -1.83 11.14
CA TYR A 283 -1.29 -1.68 9.72
C TYR A 283 -2.71 -2.18 9.44
N TYR A 284 -3.02 -3.43 9.83
CA TYR A 284 -4.36 -3.99 9.67
C TYR A 284 -5.42 -3.13 10.36
N GLU A 285 -5.18 -2.72 11.61
CA GLU A 285 -6.12 -1.90 12.40
C GLU A 285 -6.43 -0.54 11.74
N ASN A 286 -5.57 -0.03 10.86
CA ASN A 286 -5.69 1.30 10.28
C ASN A 286 -5.94 1.30 8.76
N MET A 287 -5.97 0.14 8.10
CA MET A 287 -6.21 0.01 6.66
C MET A 287 -7.50 -0.74 6.37
N PRO A 288 -8.25 -0.37 5.30
CA PRO A 288 -9.50 -1.02 4.90
C PRO A 288 -9.24 -2.37 4.22
N LEU A 289 -8.69 -3.32 4.96
CA LEU A 289 -8.28 -4.64 4.48
C LEU A 289 -9.33 -5.70 4.83
N ARG A 290 -9.44 -6.71 3.96
CA ARG A 290 -10.29 -7.89 4.24
C ARG A 290 -9.72 -8.73 5.38
N ARG A 291 -10.59 -9.48 6.05
CA ARG A 291 -10.24 -10.40 7.16
C ARG A 291 -9.16 -11.43 6.78
N ARG A 292 -9.05 -11.80 5.51
CA ARG A 292 -7.95 -12.66 5.03
C ARG A 292 -6.56 -12.09 5.33
N SER A 293 -6.44 -10.76 5.46
CA SER A 293 -5.23 -10.04 5.83
C SER A 293 -5.07 -9.80 7.33
N LEU A 294 -5.94 -10.39 8.19
CA LEU A 294 -5.77 -10.31 9.64
C LEU A 294 -4.42 -10.94 10.02
N PRO A 295 -3.53 -10.21 10.71
CA PRO A 295 -2.20 -10.68 11.01
C PRO A 295 -2.20 -11.88 11.94
N LYS A 296 -1.22 -12.76 11.74
CA LYS A 296 -0.92 -13.92 12.59
C LYS A 296 0.48 -13.74 13.17
N GLY A 297 0.61 -12.95 14.22
CA GLY A 297 1.89 -12.51 14.73
C GLY A 297 2.63 -11.65 13.69
N ALA A 298 3.87 -11.98 13.40
CA ALA A 298 4.70 -11.27 12.42
C ALA A 298 4.44 -11.69 10.96
N HIS A 299 3.25 -12.20 10.64
CA HIS A 299 2.86 -12.58 9.28
C HIS A 299 1.49 -12.02 8.92
N LEU A 300 1.38 -11.41 7.74
CA LEU A 300 0.14 -10.87 7.19
C LEU A 300 0.08 -11.18 5.68
N GLN A 301 -1.02 -11.76 5.21
CA GLN A 301 -1.24 -12.00 3.78
C GLN A 301 -1.68 -10.71 3.10
N LEU A 302 -0.73 -10.02 2.42
CA LEU A 302 -1.02 -8.74 1.79
C LEU A 302 -1.14 -8.83 0.27
N PHE A 303 -0.31 -9.65 -0.39
CA PHE A 303 -0.42 -9.82 -1.84
C PHE A 303 -1.77 -10.45 -2.22
N ARG A 304 -2.42 -9.85 -3.21
CA ARG A 304 -3.76 -10.19 -3.64
C ARG A 304 -4.06 -9.67 -5.04
N LYS A 305 -5.21 -10.06 -5.59
CA LYS A 305 -5.66 -9.56 -6.89
C LYS A 305 -7.14 -9.20 -6.88
N ALA A 306 -7.51 -8.35 -7.83
CA ALA A 306 -8.88 -8.00 -8.15
C ALA A 306 -9.04 -7.80 -9.67
N SER A 307 -10.20 -8.18 -10.22
CA SER A 307 -10.49 -8.02 -11.63
C SER A 307 -11.46 -6.85 -11.84
N PHE A 308 -11.10 -5.92 -12.69
CA PHE A 308 -12.01 -4.88 -13.18
C PHE A 308 -12.61 -5.33 -14.52
N GLY A 309 -13.54 -6.29 -14.45
CA GLY A 309 -14.04 -6.98 -15.63
C GLY A 309 -12.92 -7.63 -16.44
N GLN A 310 -13.06 -7.62 -17.76
CA GLN A 310 -12.01 -8.02 -18.70
C GLN A 310 -11.10 -6.84 -19.12
N LEU A 311 -11.24 -5.67 -18.49
CA LEU A 311 -10.38 -4.52 -18.80
C LEU A 311 -9.04 -4.62 -18.07
N ALA A 312 -9.03 -4.91 -16.77
CA ALA A 312 -7.80 -4.96 -15.97
C ALA A 312 -7.82 -6.08 -14.92
N GLU A 313 -6.72 -6.82 -14.83
CA GLU A 313 -6.38 -7.67 -13.68
C GLU A 313 -5.36 -6.94 -12.83
N LEU A 314 -5.73 -6.61 -11.60
CA LEU A 314 -4.96 -5.81 -10.65
C LEU A 314 -4.28 -6.75 -9.67
N MET A 315 -2.97 -6.90 -9.74
CA MET A 315 -2.15 -7.76 -8.88
C MET A 315 -1.33 -6.89 -7.93
N ILE A 316 -1.72 -6.83 -6.67
CA ILE A 316 -1.07 -6.06 -5.61
C ILE A 316 -0.02 -6.95 -4.95
N LEU A 317 1.24 -6.51 -4.94
CA LEU A 317 2.38 -7.27 -4.46
C LEU A 317 2.88 -6.76 -3.11
N ASP A 318 3.67 -7.59 -2.46
CA ASP A 318 4.40 -7.32 -1.23
C ASP A 318 5.88 -7.62 -1.48
N THR A 319 6.70 -6.60 -1.63
CA THR A 319 8.11 -6.73 -1.97
C THR A 319 9.03 -6.67 -0.74
N ARG A 320 8.50 -6.62 0.49
CA ARG A 320 9.28 -6.54 1.72
C ARG A 320 9.23 -7.82 2.55
N GLN A 321 8.05 -8.39 2.77
CA GLN A 321 7.88 -9.50 3.72
C GLN A 321 8.59 -10.79 3.31
N TYR A 322 8.84 -11.00 2.01
CA TYR A 322 9.31 -12.28 1.48
C TYR A 322 10.69 -12.20 0.83
N ARG A 323 11.29 -11.01 0.76
CA ARG A 323 12.56 -10.83 0.06
C ARG A 323 13.74 -11.45 0.84
N SER A 324 14.75 -11.89 0.11
CA SER A 324 16.07 -12.13 0.69
C SER A 324 16.73 -10.80 1.02
N ASP A 325 17.75 -10.84 1.87
CA ASP A 325 18.58 -9.68 2.19
C ASP A 325 19.12 -9.00 0.93
N GLN A 326 19.21 -7.68 0.95
CA GLN A 326 19.74 -6.90 -0.14
C GLN A 326 21.23 -7.21 -0.34
N PRO A 327 21.69 -7.44 -1.57
CA PRO A 327 23.11 -7.60 -1.81
C PRO A 327 23.88 -6.29 -1.58
N ASN A 328 25.19 -6.42 -1.31
CA ASN A 328 26.12 -5.29 -1.14
C ASN A 328 25.74 -4.31 -0.01
N ASP A 329 25.22 -4.82 1.10
CA ASP A 329 24.77 -4.00 2.25
C ASP A 329 23.81 -2.88 1.82
N ASP A 330 22.85 -3.20 0.93
CA ASP A 330 21.79 -2.27 0.48
C ASP A 330 22.28 -1.00 -0.25
N ARG A 331 23.57 -0.91 -0.56
CA ARG A 331 24.16 0.28 -1.15
C ARG A 331 24.00 0.31 -2.67
N LYS A 332 24.02 1.51 -3.25
CA LYS A 332 24.25 1.64 -4.69
C LYS A 332 25.60 1.06 -5.04
N SER A 333 25.61 0.02 -5.87
CA SER A 333 26.81 -0.75 -6.21
C SER A 333 26.80 -1.12 -7.70
N PRO A 334 27.98 -1.41 -8.29
CA PRO A 334 28.01 -2.07 -9.60
C PRO A 334 27.31 -3.42 -9.53
N LEU A 335 26.76 -3.86 -10.66
CA LEU A 335 26.23 -5.21 -10.78
C LEU A 335 27.39 -6.21 -10.66
N ASN A 336 27.30 -7.08 -9.68
CA ASN A 336 28.30 -8.08 -9.36
C ASN A 336 27.64 -9.44 -9.10
N GLU A 337 28.43 -10.47 -8.80
CA GLU A 337 27.96 -11.82 -8.53
C GLU A 337 26.86 -11.86 -7.44
N ALA A 338 26.94 -10.97 -6.43
CA ALA A 338 25.92 -10.89 -5.38
C ALA A 338 24.55 -10.46 -5.93
N ALA A 339 24.49 -9.48 -6.84
CA ALA A 339 23.23 -9.03 -7.46
C ALA A 339 22.63 -10.09 -8.42
N PHE A 340 23.48 -10.93 -9.05
CA PHE A 340 23.06 -12.04 -9.90
C PHE A 340 22.78 -13.33 -9.14
N GLY A 341 22.84 -13.32 -7.82
CA GLY A 341 22.67 -14.50 -6.98
C GLY A 341 21.37 -15.26 -7.33
N PRO A 342 21.43 -16.55 -7.74
CA PRO A 342 20.25 -17.29 -8.19
C PRO A 342 19.24 -17.57 -7.09
N ARG A 343 19.62 -17.36 -5.83
CA ARG A 343 18.77 -17.50 -4.66
C ARG A 343 18.18 -16.16 -4.18
N ASN A 344 18.60 -15.05 -4.77
CA ASN A 344 18.03 -13.76 -4.43
C ASN A 344 16.58 -13.71 -4.91
N THR A 345 15.69 -13.36 -4.02
CA THR A 345 14.27 -13.23 -4.30
C THR A 345 13.71 -11.96 -3.68
N LEU A 346 12.90 -11.25 -4.40
CA LEU A 346 12.16 -10.07 -3.94
C LEU A 346 10.74 -10.46 -3.54
N LEU A 347 10.13 -11.41 -4.26
CA LEU A 347 8.75 -11.83 -4.04
C LEU A 347 8.62 -13.09 -3.17
N GLY A 348 9.70 -13.87 -3.02
CA GLY A 348 9.63 -15.21 -2.45
C GLY A 348 8.87 -16.20 -3.35
N GLY A 349 9.17 -17.48 -3.24
CA GLY A 349 8.63 -18.50 -4.17
C GLY A 349 7.11 -18.57 -4.19
N ARG A 350 6.46 -18.47 -3.02
CA ARG A 350 4.99 -18.57 -2.93
C ARG A 350 4.28 -17.45 -3.66
N GLN A 351 4.72 -16.20 -3.48
CA GLN A 351 4.12 -15.04 -4.14
C GLN A 351 4.45 -15.05 -5.64
N PHE A 352 5.69 -15.39 -6.01
CA PHE A 352 6.10 -15.51 -7.41
C PHE A 352 5.22 -16.52 -8.18
N ASP A 353 5.02 -17.72 -7.62
CA ASP A 353 4.17 -18.76 -8.23
C ASP A 353 2.70 -18.33 -8.31
N TRP A 354 2.21 -17.61 -7.31
CA TRP A 354 0.86 -17.04 -7.32
C TRP A 354 0.71 -15.97 -8.40
N LEU A 355 1.71 -15.09 -8.55
CA LEU A 355 1.73 -14.04 -9.58
C LEU A 355 1.72 -14.64 -10.97
N CYS A 356 2.59 -15.62 -11.23
CA CYS A 356 2.65 -16.32 -12.51
C CYS A 356 1.31 -16.99 -12.87
N ARG A 357 0.68 -17.69 -11.91
CA ARG A 357 -0.66 -18.26 -12.13
C ARG A 357 -1.71 -17.20 -12.39
N SER A 358 -1.69 -16.11 -11.64
CA SER A 358 -2.65 -15.01 -11.82
C SER A 358 -2.57 -14.39 -13.20
N MET A 359 -1.37 -14.22 -13.75
CA MET A 359 -1.17 -13.72 -15.13
C MET A 359 -1.64 -14.70 -16.20
N VAL A 360 -1.40 -16.01 -16.02
CA VAL A 360 -1.87 -17.05 -16.97
C VAL A 360 -3.38 -17.18 -16.96
N ASP A 361 -4.00 -17.07 -15.79
CA ASP A 361 -5.47 -17.19 -15.63
C ASP A 361 -6.21 -15.91 -16.05
N SER A 362 -5.50 -14.80 -16.19
CA SER A 362 -6.06 -13.50 -16.57
C SER A 362 -6.68 -13.53 -17.97
N LYS A 363 -7.86 -12.93 -18.09
CA LYS A 363 -8.54 -12.69 -19.36
C LYS A 363 -8.64 -11.18 -19.65
N ALA A 364 -7.94 -10.39 -18.87
CA ALA A 364 -7.99 -8.95 -18.97
C ALA A 364 -7.10 -8.41 -20.09
N THR A 365 -7.51 -7.28 -20.65
CA THR A 365 -6.69 -6.54 -21.62
C THR A 365 -5.38 -6.07 -20.97
N TRP A 366 -5.45 -5.53 -19.75
CA TRP A 366 -4.29 -5.00 -19.03
C TRP A 366 -3.97 -5.85 -17.80
N ASN A 367 -2.71 -6.24 -17.65
CA ASN A 367 -2.20 -6.98 -16.50
C ASN A 367 -1.31 -6.06 -15.66
N VAL A 368 -1.83 -5.64 -14.51
CA VAL A 368 -1.26 -4.57 -13.68
C VAL A 368 -0.57 -5.18 -12.47
N LEU A 369 0.74 -4.94 -12.35
CA LEU A 369 1.56 -5.31 -11.20
C LEU A 369 1.76 -4.06 -10.32
N ALA A 370 0.98 -3.90 -9.27
CA ALA A 370 1.09 -2.79 -8.32
C ALA A 370 2.05 -3.20 -7.20
N GLN A 371 3.22 -2.55 -7.13
CA GLN A 371 4.31 -2.94 -6.25
C GLN A 371 5.11 -1.71 -5.76
N GLN A 372 6.13 -1.92 -4.93
CA GLN A 372 6.80 -0.85 -4.20
C GLN A 372 8.03 -0.32 -4.96
N VAL A 373 9.00 -1.17 -5.25
CA VAL A 373 10.36 -0.79 -5.65
C VAL A 373 10.57 -0.84 -7.17
N MET A 374 11.38 0.08 -7.72
CA MET A 374 11.55 0.25 -9.17
C MET A 374 12.14 -0.98 -9.86
N MET A 375 11.48 -1.43 -10.95
CA MET A 375 11.89 -2.57 -11.74
C MET A 375 12.90 -2.19 -12.85
N GLY A 376 12.84 -0.98 -13.37
CA GLY A 376 13.77 -0.47 -14.37
C GLY A 376 15.22 -0.47 -13.89
N MET A 377 16.12 -0.99 -14.70
CA MET A 377 17.57 -1.02 -14.41
C MET A 377 18.21 0.32 -14.77
N VAL A 378 17.90 1.37 -13.99
CA VAL A 378 18.50 2.69 -14.21
C VAL A 378 19.86 2.75 -13.51
N GLY A 379 20.91 2.90 -14.30
CA GLY A 379 22.27 3.05 -13.83
C GLY A 379 22.64 4.51 -13.55
N PHE A 380 23.43 4.73 -12.51
CA PHE A 380 23.98 6.03 -12.11
C PHE A 380 25.50 5.96 -12.23
N GLU A 381 26.09 6.74 -13.13
CA GLU A 381 27.54 6.79 -13.21
C GLU A 381 28.17 7.60 -12.07
N LYS A 382 29.18 7.00 -11.45
CA LYS A 382 30.02 7.61 -10.44
C LYS A 382 31.43 7.00 -10.53
N ASP A 383 32.47 7.85 -10.59
CA ASP A 383 33.87 7.43 -10.56
C ASP A 383 34.20 6.31 -11.59
N ASP A 384 33.75 6.51 -12.85
CA ASP A 384 33.89 5.57 -13.97
C ASP A 384 33.19 4.20 -13.78
N GLN A 385 32.25 4.12 -12.84
CA GLN A 385 31.44 2.94 -12.61
C GLN A 385 29.95 3.25 -12.73
N THR A 386 29.19 2.32 -13.29
CA THR A 386 27.71 2.38 -13.27
C THR A 386 27.21 1.68 -12.03
N LEU A 387 26.51 2.43 -11.18
CA LEU A 387 25.96 1.95 -9.91
C LEU A 387 24.44 1.75 -10.04
N TYR A 388 23.92 0.71 -9.42
CA TYR A 388 22.48 0.40 -9.33
C TYR A 388 22.07 0.32 -7.87
N SER A 389 20.82 0.67 -7.57
CA SER A 389 20.26 0.54 -6.23
C SER A 389 20.00 -0.92 -5.91
N MET A 390 20.58 -1.43 -4.82
CA MET A 390 20.44 -2.83 -4.42
C MET A 390 19.15 -3.11 -3.65
N ASP A 391 18.48 -2.09 -3.13
CA ASP A 391 17.14 -2.21 -2.56
C ASP A 391 16.03 -2.37 -3.61
N GLN A 392 16.30 -1.96 -4.85
CA GLN A 392 15.40 -2.08 -5.99
C GLN A 392 15.61 -3.42 -6.73
N TRP A 393 14.82 -3.71 -7.77
CA TRP A 393 14.95 -4.93 -8.56
C TRP A 393 16.35 -5.21 -9.14
N PRO A 394 17.21 -4.22 -9.42
CA PRO A 394 18.61 -4.51 -9.77
C PRO A 394 19.40 -5.30 -8.73
N GLY A 395 19.00 -5.32 -7.46
CA GLY A 395 19.54 -6.23 -6.43
C GLY A 395 19.09 -7.69 -6.57
N TYR A 396 18.10 -7.96 -7.42
CA TYR A 396 17.42 -9.26 -7.55
C TYR A 396 17.30 -9.69 -9.02
N LEU A 397 18.39 -9.56 -9.78
CA LEU A 397 18.41 -9.68 -11.25
C LEU A 397 17.91 -11.04 -11.75
N ALA A 398 18.26 -12.12 -11.07
CA ALA A 398 17.84 -13.47 -11.48
C ALA A 398 16.30 -13.63 -11.42
N GLU A 399 15.65 -13.07 -10.39
CA GLU A 399 14.18 -13.13 -10.29
C GLU A 399 13.51 -12.14 -11.24
N ARG A 400 14.09 -10.93 -11.40
CA ARG A 400 13.62 -9.95 -12.37
C ARG A 400 13.59 -10.51 -13.80
N GLU A 401 14.71 -11.06 -14.25
CA GLU A 401 14.81 -11.67 -15.57
C GLU A 401 13.82 -12.83 -15.73
N ARG A 402 13.71 -13.69 -14.73
CA ARG A 402 12.77 -14.82 -14.72
C ARG A 402 11.32 -14.35 -14.87
N LEU A 403 10.93 -13.25 -14.18
CA LEU A 403 9.58 -12.68 -14.28
C LEU A 403 9.33 -12.10 -15.69
N LEU A 404 10.24 -11.30 -16.20
CA LEU A 404 10.10 -10.70 -17.54
C LEU A 404 10.11 -11.74 -18.66
N ARG A 405 10.95 -12.78 -18.55
CA ARG A 405 10.92 -13.94 -19.47
C ARG A 405 9.58 -14.66 -19.41
N PHE A 406 9.05 -14.90 -18.21
CA PHE A 406 7.74 -15.52 -18.05
C PHE A 406 6.64 -14.70 -18.73
N ILE A 407 6.61 -13.37 -18.54
CA ILE A 407 5.66 -12.47 -19.21
C ILE A 407 5.75 -12.61 -20.73
N SER A 408 6.95 -12.58 -21.29
CA SER A 408 7.20 -12.68 -22.72
C SER A 408 6.85 -14.06 -23.31
N GLU A 409 7.35 -15.13 -22.69
CA GLU A 409 7.15 -16.51 -23.18
C GLU A 409 5.69 -16.96 -23.08
N ARG A 410 4.98 -16.55 -22.04
CA ARG A 410 3.55 -16.79 -21.86
C ARG A 410 2.66 -15.83 -22.63
N LYS A 411 3.28 -14.82 -23.29
CA LYS A 411 2.55 -13.77 -24.04
C LYS A 411 1.48 -13.10 -23.17
N VAL A 412 1.83 -12.78 -21.91
CA VAL A 412 0.94 -12.04 -21.02
C VAL A 412 0.64 -10.69 -21.66
N PRO A 413 -0.64 -10.37 -21.98
CA PRO A 413 -0.93 -9.15 -22.72
C PRO A 413 -0.75 -7.90 -21.84
N ASN A 414 -0.19 -6.85 -22.44
CA ASN A 414 -0.17 -5.50 -21.89
C ASN A 414 0.21 -5.44 -20.39
N ALA A 415 1.37 -5.99 -20.05
CA ALA A 415 1.89 -5.97 -18.69
C ALA A 415 2.34 -4.55 -18.33
N VAL A 416 1.79 -3.99 -17.26
CA VAL A 416 2.13 -2.67 -16.72
C VAL A 416 2.53 -2.80 -15.27
N VAL A 417 3.68 -2.23 -14.91
CA VAL A 417 4.19 -2.17 -13.54
C VAL A 417 3.94 -0.79 -12.97
N LEU A 418 3.34 -0.72 -11.79
CA LEU A 418 3.12 0.49 -11.00
C LEU A 418 4.02 0.45 -9.79
N THR A 419 4.75 1.54 -9.54
CA THR A 419 5.84 1.59 -8.56
C THR A 419 5.78 2.86 -7.71
N GLY A 420 6.30 2.81 -6.48
CA GLY A 420 6.46 3.92 -5.53
C GLY A 420 7.91 4.12 -5.08
N ASP A 421 8.16 4.21 -3.77
CA ASP A 421 9.43 4.18 -3.04
C ASP A 421 10.44 5.29 -3.36
N ILE A 422 10.87 5.44 -4.59
CA ILE A 422 12.08 6.20 -4.99
C ILE A 422 11.94 7.74 -4.96
N HIS A 423 10.82 8.27 -4.45
CA HIS A 423 10.55 9.72 -4.30
C HIS A 423 10.75 10.55 -5.58
N SER A 424 10.49 9.96 -6.74
CA SER A 424 10.58 10.60 -8.04
C SER A 424 9.69 9.91 -9.07
N ASN A 425 9.28 10.65 -10.10
CA ASN A 425 8.50 10.13 -11.20
C ASN A 425 9.42 9.55 -12.28
N TRP A 426 9.10 8.33 -12.76
CA TRP A 426 9.81 7.69 -13.86
C TRP A 426 8.82 7.00 -14.79
N ALA A 427 9.16 6.93 -16.07
CA ALA A 427 8.53 6.04 -17.03
C ALA A 427 9.62 5.20 -17.69
N ASN A 428 9.53 3.88 -17.57
CA ASN A 428 10.57 2.95 -18.02
C ASN A 428 9.99 1.90 -18.97
N GLU A 429 10.72 1.60 -20.03
CA GLU A 429 10.49 0.43 -20.87
C GLU A 429 11.33 -0.74 -20.35
N LEU A 430 10.68 -1.81 -19.92
CA LEU A 430 11.34 -2.95 -19.29
C LEU A 430 11.72 -4.02 -20.31
N ARG A 431 12.99 -4.40 -20.31
CA ARG A 431 13.58 -5.49 -21.10
C ARG A 431 14.13 -6.55 -20.16
N PHE A 432 14.52 -7.70 -20.67
CA PHE A 432 15.23 -8.71 -19.87
C PHE A 432 16.48 -8.12 -19.25
N ASP A 433 17.21 -7.35 -20.02
CA ASP A 433 18.35 -6.54 -19.58
C ASP A 433 18.19 -5.13 -20.19
N ASP A 434 17.86 -4.13 -19.37
CA ASP A 434 17.59 -2.76 -19.82
C ASP A 434 18.87 -2.03 -20.30
N ARG A 435 20.04 -2.65 -20.15
CA ARG A 435 21.32 -2.14 -20.68
C ARG A 435 21.49 -2.44 -22.18
N GLN A 436 20.65 -3.32 -22.73
CA GLN A 436 20.66 -3.76 -24.12
C GLN A 436 19.42 -3.19 -24.80
N ASP A 437 19.59 -2.10 -25.55
CA ASP A 437 18.50 -1.36 -26.19
C ASP A 437 17.91 -2.07 -27.42
N ASP A 438 18.62 -3.04 -27.98
CA ASP A 438 18.18 -3.91 -29.08
C ASP A 438 17.23 -5.05 -28.62
N LEU A 439 17.15 -5.34 -27.32
CA LEU A 439 16.20 -6.32 -26.80
C LEU A 439 14.75 -5.78 -26.85
N PRO A 440 13.77 -6.67 -27.10
CA PRO A 440 12.36 -6.26 -27.13
C PRO A 440 11.88 -5.75 -25.77
N VAL A 441 11.03 -4.72 -25.80
CA VAL A 441 10.33 -4.23 -24.61
C VAL A 441 9.25 -5.23 -24.23
N VAL A 442 9.26 -5.66 -22.97
CA VAL A 442 8.37 -6.71 -22.43
C VAL A 442 7.21 -6.13 -21.65
N ALA A 443 7.45 -5.05 -20.90
CA ALA A 443 6.46 -4.36 -20.08
C ALA A 443 6.77 -2.87 -19.98
N SER A 444 5.78 -2.08 -19.58
CA SER A 444 5.93 -0.65 -19.28
C SER A 444 5.89 -0.46 -17.77
N GLU A 445 6.73 0.43 -17.21
CA GLU A 445 6.70 0.78 -15.79
C GLU A 445 6.41 2.27 -15.62
N PHE A 446 5.49 2.59 -14.72
CA PHE A 446 5.17 3.94 -14.29
C PHE A 446 5.42 4.08 -12.79
N VAL A 447 6.48 4.83 -12.45
CA VAL A 447 6.88 5.09 -11.07
C VAL A 447 6.29 6.41 -10.62
N CYS A 448 5.49 6.35 -9.56
CA CYS A 448 4.91 7.53 -8.93
C CYS A 448 5.91 8.15 -7.95
N THR A 449 6.03 9.46 -7.97
CA THR A 449 6.79 10.19 -6.96
C THR A 449 6.16 10.09 -5.58
N SER A 450 6.88 10.55 -4.54
CA SER A 450 6.30 10.70 -3.20
C SER A 450 5.24 11.79 -3.14
N LEU A 451 4.25 11.58 -2.28
CA LEU A 451 3.21 12.58 -2.00
C LEU A 451 3.78 13.81 -1.29
N SER A 452 4.68 13.59 -0.30
CA SER A 452 5.27 14.66 0.52
C SER A 452 6.73 14.42 0.93
N SER A 453 7.24 13.18 0.84
CA SER A 453 8.60 12.85 1.26
C SER A 453 9.64 13.58 0.42
N GLY A 454 10.67 14.18 1.10
CA GLY A 454 11.74 14.92 0.45
C GLY A 454 11.42 16.39 0.11
N GLY A 455 10.33 16.96 0.65
CA GLY A 455 9.91 18.35 0.41
C GLY A 455 9.48 18.60 -1.03
N ASN A 456 9.67 19.81 -1.58
CA ASN A 456 9.13 20.18 -2.91
C ASN A 456 9.74 19.43 -4.11
N GLY A 457 10.97 18.94 -3.99
CA GLY A 457 11.66 18.32 -5.11
C GLY A 457 12.07 19.32 -6.22
N LYS A 458 12.26 18.82 -7.46
CA LYS A 458 12.70 19.63 -8.62
C LYS A 458 12.17 19.03 -9.92
N ASN A 459 11.73 19.90 -10.83
CA ASN A 459 11.26 19.48 -12.16
C ASN A 459 12.39 18.80 -12.97
N LYS A 460 13.53 19.46 -13.14
CA LYS A 460 14.68 18.92 -13.86
C LYS A 460 15.91 18.91 -12.94
N PRO A 461 16.25 17.77 -12.31
CA PRO A 461 17.50 17.61 -11.59
C PRO A 461 18.72 17.82 -12.50
N LYS A 462 19.86 18.21 -11.93
CA LYS A 462 21.07 18.50 -12.69
C LYS A 462 21.63 17.31 -13.48
N ASP A 463 21.36 16.11 -13.01
CA ASP A 463 21.79 14.83 -13.60
C ASP A 463 20.85 14.27 -14.66
N SER A 464 19.71 14.91 -14.93
CA SER A 464 18.67 14.39 -15.82
C SER A 464 19.19 14.08 -17.23
N ASP A 465 19.89 15.02 -17.87
CA ASP A 465 20.37 14.82 -19.26
C ASP A 465 21.36 13.65 -19.34
N ARG A 466 22.20 13.47 -18.32
CA ARG A 466 23.11 12.33 -18.21
C ARG A 466 22.36 11.02 -18.03
N LEU A 467 21.37 10.97 -17.13
CA LEU A 467 20.55 9.78 -16.92
C LEU A 467 19.85 9.33 -18.21
N PHE A 468 19.27 10.26 -18.97
CA PHE A 468 18.65 9.94 -20.24
C PHE A 468 19.64 9.40 -21.29
N SER A 469 20.85 9.97 -21.35
CA SER A 469 21.87 9.52 -22.33
C SER A 469 22.45 8.13 -22.00
N GLN A 470 22.37 7.70 -20.74
CA GLN A 470 22.98 6.46 -20.26
C GLN A 470 21.97 5.30 -20.11
N ASN A 471 20.68 5.59 -20.13
CA ASN A 471 19.64 4.61 -19.82
C ASN A 471 18.55 4.64 -20.90
N ALA A 472 18.68 3.81 -21.93
CA ALA A 472 17.73 3.72 -23.06
C ALA A 472 16.31 3.34 -22.62
N CYS A 473 16.18 2.61 -21.52
CA CYS A 473 14.89 2.25 -20.93
C CYS A 473 14.11 3.46 -20.38
N LEU A 474 14.81 4.54 -20.01
CA LEU A 474 14.23 5.71 -19.37
C LEU A 474 13.56 6.64 -20.38
N LYS A 475 12.23 6.87 -20.23
CA LYS A 475 11.43 7.78 -21.06
C LYS A 475 11.05 9.07 -20.35
N PHE A 476 11.00 9.05 -19.01
CA PHE A 476 10.66 10.22 -18.20
C PHE A 476 11.35 10.17 -16.85
N TYR A 477 11.78 11.33 -16.35
CA TYR A 477 12.33 11.53 -15.00
C TYR A 477 12.01 12.92 -14.49
N ASN A 478 11.44 12.97 -13.28
CA ASN A 478 11.08 14.20 -12.58
C ASN A 478 11.09 13.97 -11.08
N ARG A 479 11.45 14.99 -10.29
CA ARG A 479 11.51 14.86 -8.81
C ARG A 479 10.58 15.81 -8.07
N GLU A 480 9.57 16.35 -8.70
CA GLU A 480 8.50 17.09 -8.00
C GLU A 480 7.59 16.12 -7.25
N ARG A 481 6.92 16.60 -6.20
CA ARG A 481 5.95 15.81 -5.41
C ARG A 481 4.61 15.75 -6.12
N GLY A 482 3.81 14.73 -5.83
CA GLY A 482 2.50 14.61 -6.45
C GLY A 482 1.91 13.20 -6.43
N TYR A 483 1.24 12.84 -7.52
CA TYR A 483 0.61 11.54 -7.75
C TYR A 483 0.52 11.26 -9.25
N THR A 484 0.22 10.02 -9.61
CA THR A 484 0.00 9.67 -11.03
C THR A 484 -1.44 9.23 -11.22
N VAL A 485 -2.10 9.73 -12.26
CA VAL A 485 -3.44 9.29 -12.67
C VAL A 485 -3.31 8.37 -13.87
N CYS A 486 -3.87 7.16 -13.76
CA CYS A 486 -3.94 6.20 -14.84
C CYS A 486 -5.37 6.11 -15.36
N THR A 487 -5.52 6.20 -16.68
CA THR A 487 -6.80 6.02 -17.38
C THR A 487 -6.65 4.93 -18.43
N LEU A 488 -7.46 3.88 -18.30
CA LEU A 488 -7.44 2.70 -19.16
C LEU A 488 -8.70 2.63 -20.01
N SER A 489 -8.53 2.25 -21.27
CA SER A 489 -9.58 1.73 -22.14
C SER A 489 -9.15 0.36 -22.72
N PRO A 490 -10.00 -0.35 -23.47
CA PRO A 490 -9.58 -1.58 -24.15
C PRO A 490 -8.40 -1.38 -25.11
N GLU A 491 -8.25 -0.18 -25.68
CA GLU A 491 -7.25 0.13 -26.72
C GLU A 491 -6.01 0.81 -26.14
N ARG A 492 -6.14 1.50 -25.00
CA ARG A 492 -5.14 2.47 -24.57
C ARG A 492 -5.02 2.57 -23.07
N TRP A 493 -3.77 2.63 -22.56
CA TRP A 493 -3.39 3.06 -21.23
C TRP A 493 -2.81 4.48 -21.30
N GLN A 494 -3.23 5.39 -20.43
CA GLN A 494 -2.62 6.70 -20.26
C GLN A 494 -2.21 6.91 -18.80
N SER A 495 -0.99 7.40 -18.59
CA SER A 495 -0.46 7.82 -17.29
C SER A 495 -0.16 9.31 -17.30
N ASP A 496 -0.82 10.07 -16.42
CA ASP A 496 -0.66 11.51 -16.25
C ASP A 496 0.07 11.79 -14.93
N TYR A 497 1.24 12.37 -14.99
CA TYR A 497 2.02 12.77 -13.82
C TYR A 497 1.56 14.13 -13.30
N ARG A 498 0.82 14.12 -12.20
CA ARG A 498 0.31 15.31 -11.49
C ARG A 498 1.33 15.75 -10.46
N VAL A 499 1.77 17.00 -10.52
CA VAL A 499 2.75 17.56 -9.59
C VAL A 499 2.18 18.71 -8.79
N VAL A 500 2.61 18.82 -7.54
CA VAL A 500 2.28 19.91 -6.62
C VAL A 500 3.44 20.88 -6.58
N ASN A 501 3.17 22.15 -6.80
CA ASN A 501 4.21 23.19 -6.86
C ASN A 501 4.84 23.50 -5.48
N ASP A 502 4.08 23.36 -4.40
CA ASP A 502 4.57 23.55 -3.03
C ASP A 502 3.82 22.64 -2.03
N VAL A 503 4.54 21.70 -1.43
CA VAL A 503 4.03 20.84 -0.34
C VAL A 503 4.47 21.33 1.04
N LEU A 504 5.30 22.37 1.11
CA LEU A 504 5.82 22.90 2.38
C LEU A 504 4.88 23.92 3.03
N LYS A 505 3.94 24.46 2.24
CA LYS A 505 2.97 25.48 2.68
C LYS A 505 1.56 25.14 2.21
N PRO A 506 0.53 25.58 2.95
CA PRO A 506 -0.86 25.49 2.48
C PRO A 506 -1.07 26.22 1.14
N GLY A 507 -2.02 25.74 0.32
CA GLY A 507 -2.43 26.38 -0.92
C GLY A 507 -1.58 26.00 -2.13
N GLY A 508 -0.78 24.93 -2.05
CA GLY A 508 -0.11 24.36 -3.21
C GLY A 508 -1.11 23.97 -4.33
N THR A 509 -0.72 24.20 -5.58
CA THR A 509 -1.54 23.90 -6.75
C THR A 509 -1.02 22.67 -7.50
N VAL A 510 -1.95 21.90 -8.06
CA VAL A 510 -1.68 20.73 -8.88
C VAL A 510 -1.65 21.09 -10.36
N SER A 511 -0.66 20.57 -11.09
CA SER A 511 -0.59 20.69 -12.56
C SER A 511 -0.17 19.36 -13.20
N ASN A 512 -0.51 19.19 -14.48
CA ASN A 512 0.00 18.06 -15.25
C ASN A 512 1.43 18.34 -15.71
N ARG A 513 2.38 17.48 -15.36
CA ARG A 513 3.80 17.63 -15.73
C ARG A 513 4.11 16.93 -17.04
N ALA A 514 3.58 15.74 -17.24
CA ALA A 514 3.76 14.92 -18.44
C ALA A 514 2.65 13.89 -18.54
N SER A 515 2.37 13.45 -19.75
CA SER A 515 1.43 12.37 -20.04
C SER A 515 2.06 11.36 -20.99
N PHE A 516 1.86 10.09 -20.71
CA PHE A 516 2.38 8.99 -21.53
C PHE A 516 1.29 7.98 -21.84
N VAL A 517 1.46 7.33 -22.98
CA VAL A 517 0.49 6.37 -23.51
C VAL A 517 1.18 5.08 -23.86
N VAL A 518 0.48 3.97 -23.61
CA VAL A 518 0.78 2.64 -24.12
C VAL A 518 -0.45 2.14 -24.88
N GLU A 519 -0.27 1.75 -26.14
CA GLU A 519 -1.34 1.14 -26.95
C GLU A 519 -1.48 -0.34 -26.63
N ALA A 520 -2.71 -0.86 -26.63
CA ALA A 520 -2.94 -2.29 -26.42
C ALA A 520 -2.25 -3.12 -27.51
N GLY A 521 -1.56 -4.18 -27.10
CA GLY A 521 -0.71 -4.99 -27.97
C GLY A 521 0.73 -4.49 -28.11
N SER A 522 1.07 -3.38 -27.45
CA SER A 522 2.42 -2.83 -27.37
C SER A 522 2.86 -2.70 -25.90
N SER A 523 4.18 -2.63 -25.67
CA SER A 523 4.76 -2.25 -24.38
C SER A 523 5.59 -0.96 -24.50
N LEU A 524 5.55 -0.30 -25.66
CA LEU A 524 6.29 0.94 -25.91
C LEU A 524 5.53 2.14 -25.31
N ILE A 525 6.31 3.05 -24.71
CA ILE A 525 5.80 4.25 -24.06
C ILE A 525 5.95 5.44 -25.03
N HIS A 526 4.86 6.11 -25.33
CA HIS A 526 4.80 7.31 -26.16
C HIS A 526 4.35 8.52 -25.36
N SER A 527 4.86 9.71 -25.68
CA SER A 527 4.30 10.97 -25.13
C SER A 527 2.89 11.18 -25.68
N ALA A 528 1.94 11.60 -24.79
CA ALA A 528 0.55 11.86 -25.15
C ALA A 528 0.34 13.29 -25.64
#